data_9a69d4e58967dc7293747050dafcca0d
#
_entry.id   9a69d4e58967dc7293747050dafcca0d
#
_cell.length_a   1.000
_cell.length_b   1.000
_cell.length_c   1.000
_cell.angle_alpha   90.00
_cell.angle_beta   90.00
_cell.angle_gamma   90.00
#
_symmetry.space_group_name_H-M   'P 1'
#
loop_
_entity.id
_entity.type
_entity.pdbx_description
1 polymer ?
#
loop_
_entity_poly.entity_id
_entity_poly.type
_entity_poly.pdbx_seq_one_letter_code
_entity_poly.pdbx_strand_id
1 'polypeptide(L)'
;QFANIITLIMSGEIFAEGLKRMGMIDLIIEGAQNIGFGPIPMTIVMVAIIMISAIIMGSGAAPFYAFIALAPTVSESFGIHPVIMCLAMQLATGMGRNMSPISSCMVATAGCTDGKVLSVDLVKRTVIPMFVGAVGLILGDVIFFM
;
A
#
# COMPACT_ATOMS: atom_id res chain seq x y z
N GLN A 1 12.58 -9.67 17.21
CA GLN A 1 11.44 -9.11 16.44
C GLN A 1 11.27 -7.61 16.67
N PHE A 2 11.35 -7.13 17.92
CA PHE A 2 11.20 -5.70 18.25
C PHE A 2 12.24 -4.82 17.55
N ALA A 3 13.51 -5.19 17.54
CA ALA A 3 14.57 -4.47 16.85
C ALA A 3 14.32 -4.33 15.34
N ASN A 4 13.81 -5.38 14.69
CA ASN A 4 13.50 -5.34 13.26
C ASN A 4 12.38 -4.36 12.93
N ILE A 5 11.38 -4.23 13.80
CA ILE A 5 10.27 -3.28 13.61
C ILE A 5 10.80 -1.85 13.73
N ILE A 6 11.62 -1.56 14.74
CA ILE A 6 12.24 -0.24 14.92
C ILE A 6 13.10 0.12 13.69
N THR A 7 13.93 -0.82 13.24
CA THR A 7 14.79 -0.59 12.07
C THR A 7 13.95 -0.30 10.82
N LEU A 8 12.84 -1.02 10.60
CA LEU A 8 11.93 -0.79 9.48
C LEU A 8 11.28 0.60 9.54
N ILE A 9 10.81 1.01 10.71
CA ILE A 9 10.19 2.34 10.89
C ILE A 9 11.22 3.43 10.63
N MET A 10 12.39 3.35 11.26
CA MET A 10 13.45 4.34 11.08
C MET A 10 13.93 4.42 9.62
N SER A 11 14.08 3.26 8.96
CA SER A 11 14.46 3.23 7.54
C SER A 11 13.40 3.87 6.66
N GLY A 12 12.12 3.65 6.96
CA GLY A 12 11.00 4.27 6.26
C GLY A 12 10.98 5.79 6.42
N GLU A 13 11.20 6.29 7.64
CA GLU A 13 11.26 7.73 7.91
C GLU A 13 12.45 8.40 7.22
N ILE A 14 13.64 7.78 7.26
CA ILE A 14 14.84 8.28 6.57
C ILE A 14 14.60 8.31 5.06
N PHE A 15 13.98 7.27 4.50
CA PHE A 15 13.63 7.21 3.08
C PHE A 15 12.64 8.32 2.69
N ALA A 16 11.58 8.50 3.47
CA ALA A 16 10.58 9.54 3.24
C ALA A 16 11.17 10.96 3.34
N GLU A 17 12.01 11.21 4.36
CA GLU A 17 12.70 12.49 4.50
C GLU A 17 13.69 12.73 3.34
N GLY A 18 14.36 11.68 2.86
CA GLY A 18 15.19 11.75 1.67
C GLY A 18 14.41 12.17 0.42
N LEU A 19 13.26 11.55 0.17
CA LEU A 19 12.36 11.89 -0.94
C LEU A 19 11.84 13.33 -0.84
N LYS A 20 11.50 13.78 0.38
CA LYS A 20 11.04 15.14 0.64
C LYS A 20 12.13 16.16 0.34
N ARG A 21 13.35 15.94 0.82
CA ARG A 21 14.49 16.83 0.56
C ARG A 21 14.92 16.90 -0.89
N MET A 22 14.73 15.83 -1.64
CA MET A 22 14.95 15.82 -3.10
C MET A 22 13.87 16.56 -3.89
N GLY A 23 12.80 17.05 -3.23
CA GLY A 23 11.66 17.70 -3.89
C GLY A 23 10.80 16.74 -4.73
N MET A 24 11.01 15.43 -4.59
CA MET A 24 10.30 14.45 -5.39
C MET A 24 8.83 14.35 -5.01
N ILE A 25 8.53 14.61 -3.74
CA ILE A 25 7.14 14.65 -3.23
C ILE A 25 6.41 15.86 -3.81
N ASP A 26 7.05 17.01 -3.82
CA ASP A 26 6.48 18.26 -4.36
C ASP A 26 6.21 18.12 -5.86
N LEU A 27 7.12 17.49 -6.61
CA LEU A 27 6.92 17.18 -8.04
C LEU A 27 5.73 16.23 -8.27
N ILE A 28 5.54 15.24 -7.43
CA ILE A 28 4.39 14.31 -7.53
C ILE A 28 3.09 15.05 -7.21
N ILE A 29 3.09 15.89 -6.17
CA ILE A 29 1.92 16.68 -5.77
C ILE A 29 1.57 17.70 -6.85
N GLU A 30 2.53 18.49 -7.32
CA GLU A 30 2.32 19.46 -8.38
C GLU A 30 1.87 18.80 -9.69
N GLY A 31 2.49 17.68 -10.07
CA GLY A 31 2.10 16.91 -11.24
C GLY A 31 0.66 16.42 -11.14
N ALA A 32 0.25 15.90 -9.99
CA ALA A 32 -1.10 15.43 -9.74
C ALA A 32 -2.12 16.60 -9.76
N GLN A 33 -1.78 17.73 -9.14
CA GLN A 33 -2.63 18.92 -9.13
C GLN A 33 -2.79 19.53 -10.54
N ASN A 34 -1.71 19.58 -11.34
CA ASN A 34 -1.73 20.08 -12.70
C ASN A 34 -2.62 19.23 -13.65
N ILE A 35 -2.75 17.94 -13.37
CA ILE A 35 -3.65 17.03 -14.09
C ILE A 35 -5.09 17.14 -13.58
N GLY A 36 -5.32 17.93 -12.51
CA GLY A 36 -6.64 18.10 -11.91
C GLY A 36 -7.04 16.95 -10.98
N PHE A 37 -6.06 16.26 -10.39
CA PHE A 37 -6.34 15.21 -9.42
C PHE A 37 -6.95 15.83 -8.15
N GLY A 38 -8.15 15.36 -7.83
CA GLY A 38 -8.81 15.63 -6.55
C GLY A 38 -8.38 14.63 -5.47
N PRO A 39 -9.03 14.67 -4.29
CA PRO A 39 -8.76 13.78 -3.16
C PRO A 39 -8.87 12.30 -3.53
N ILE A 40 -9.94 11.93 -4.23
CA ILE A 40 -10.26 10.53 -4.59
C ILE A 40 -9.22 9.93 -5.55
N PRO A 41 -8.90 10.55 -6.71
CA PRO A 41 -7.86 10.03 -7.60
C PRO A 41 -6.50 9.90 -6.92
N MET A 42 -6.15 10.81 -6.01
CA MET A 42 -4.88 10.73 -5.29
C MET A 42 -4.83 9.54 -4.34
N THR A 43 -5.92 9.27 -3.61
CA THR A 43 -6.03 8.07 -2.77
C THR A 43 -5.90 6.79 -3.61
N ILE A 44 -6.53 6.73 -4.77
CA ILE A 44 -6.42 5.58 -5.70
C ILE A 44 -4.98 5.36 -6.12
N VAL A 45 -4.26 6.41 -6.47
CA VAL A 45 -2.85 6.32 -6.87
C VAL A 45 -1.98 5.81 -5.72
N MET A 46 -2.16 6.32 -4.51
CA MET A 46 -1.42 5.86 -3.33
C MET A 46 -1.72 4.39 -3.01
N VAL A 47 -2.98 4.00 -3.03
CA VAL A 47 -3.43 2.60 -2.85
C VAL A 47 -2.79 1.69 -3.91
N ALA A 48 -2.79 2.10 -5.18
CA ALA A 48 -2.22 1.32 -6.27
C ALA A 48 -0.70 1.15 -6.12
N ILE A 49 0.03 2.22 -5.82
CA ILE A 49 1.49 2.17 -5.63
C ILE A 49 1.85 1.21 -4.49
N ILE A 50 1.18 1.33 -3.35
CA ILE A 50 1.44 0.50 -2.19
C ILE A 50 1.06 -0.95 -2.44
N MET A 51 -0.08 -1.20 -3.09
CA MET A 51 -0.53 -2.55 -3.42
C MET A 51 0.45 -3.24 -4.39
N ILE A 52 0.89 -2.55 -5.44
CA ILE A 52 1.90 -3.07 -6.37
C ILE A 52 3.23 -3.34 -5.66
N SER A 53 3.68 -2.41 -4.82
CA SER A 53 4.90 -2.58 -4.03
C SER A 53 4.81 -3.80 -3.10
N ALA A 54 3.66 -3.99 -2.44
CA ALA A 54 3.42 -5.15 -1.58
C ALA A 54 3.40 -6.49 -2.34
N ILE A 55 2.88 -6.50 -3.57
CA ILE A 55 2.90 -7.68 -4.45
C ILE A 55 4.35 -8.03 -4.81
N ILE A 56 5.13 -7.05 -5.24
CA ILE A 56 6.53 -7.26 -5.67
C ILE A 56 7.39 -7.70 -4.49
N MET A 57 7.25 -7.06 -3.34
CA MET A 57 8.05 -7.35 -2.15
C MET A 57 7.59 -8.60 -1.39
N GLY A 58 6.37 -9.08 -1.63
CA GLY A 58 5.77 -10.20 -0.88
C GLY A 58 5.52 -9.88 0.60
N SER A 59 5.66 -8.61 0.98
CA SER A 59 5.51 -8.11 2.35
C SER A 59 4.62 -6.87 2.35
N GLY A 60 3.67 -6.81 3.28
CA GLY A 60 2.86 -5.60 3.47
C GLY A 60 3.56 -4.56 4.37
N ALA A 61 4.36 -5.01 5.33
CA ALA A 61 4.99 -4.11 6.30
C ALA A 61 6.03 -3.17 5.67
N ALA A 62 6.89 -3.69 4.80
CA ALA A 62 7.97 -2.91 4.21
C ALA A 62 7.45 -1.72 3.38
N PRO A 63 6.56 -1.89 2.39
CA PRO A 63 6.02 -0.75 1.64
C PRO A 63 5.16 0.17 2.52
N PHE A 64 4.42 -0.37 3.50
CA PHE A 64 3.65 0.46 4.42
C PHE A 64 4.55 1.44 5.18
N TYR A 65 5.59 0.95 5.86
CA TYR A 65 6.50 1.81 6.61
C TYR A 65 7.32 2.74 5.73
N ALA A 66 7.59 2.37 4.48
CA ALA A 66 8.27 3.26 3.54
C ALA A 66 7.41 4.47 3.13
N PHE A 67 6.11 4.27 2.98
CA PHE A 67 5.23 5.31 2.45
C PHE A 67 4.35 6.01 3.49
N ILE A 68 4.20 5.45 4.71
CA ILE A 68 3.34 6.03 5.75
C ILE A 68 3.78 7.44 6.17
N ALA A 69 5.08 7.71 6.15
CA ALA A 69 5.62 9.01 6.49
C ALA A 69 5.26 10.11 5.46
N LEU A 70 4.86 9.73 4.25
CA LEU A 70 4.37 10.64 3.21
C LEU A 70 2.88 10.95 3.36
N ALA A 71 2.13 10.10 4.05
CA ALA A 71 0.68 10.21 4.16
C ALA A 71 0.21 11.57 4.71
N PRO A 72 0.82 12.17 5.76
CA PRO A 72 0.40 13.48 6.24
C PRO A 72 0.56 14.57 5.18
N THR A 73 1.72 14.65 4.53
CA THR A 73 2.02 15.67 3.51
C THR A 73 1.07 15.58 2.31
N VAL A 74 0.83 14.36 1.82
CA VAL A 74 -0.10 14.12 0.71
C VAL A 74 -1.54 14.43 1.13
N SER A 75 -1.95 14.03 2.33
CA SER A 75 -3.29 14.28 2.85
C SER A 75 -3.60 15.76 2.98
N GLU A 76 -2.68 16.54 3.53
CA GLU A 76 -2.82 17.99 3.66
C GLU A 76 -2.93 18.68 2.30
N SER A 77 -2.12 18.27 1.33
CA SER A 77 -2.09 18.87 -0.02
C SER A 77 -3.38 18.65 -0.81
N PHE A 78 -4.11 17.57 -0.53
CA PHE A 78 -5.35 17.20 -1.23
C PHE A 78 -6.61 17.33 -0.36
N GLY A 79 -6.49 17.84 0.87
CA GLY A 79 -7.62 18.02 1.80
C GLY A 79 -8.21 16.69 2.30
N ILE A 80 -7.40 15.62 2.33
CA ILE A 80 -7.78 14.30 2.81
C ILE A 80 -7.50 14.22 4.31
N HIS A 81 -8.37 13.56 5.08
CA HIS A 81 -8.06 13.32 6.48
C HIS A 81 -6.93 12.28 6.61
N PRO A 82 -5.81 12.57 7.31
CA PRO A 82 -4.63 11.68 7.35
C PRO A 82 -4.94 10.26 7.81
N VAL A 83 -5.89 10.10 8.74
CA VAL A 83 -6.30 8.78 9.24
C VAL A 83 -6.94 7.94 8.14
N ILE A 84 -7.76 8.53 7.28
CA ILE A 84 -8.42 7.82 6.17
C ILE A 84 -7.35 7.35 5.17
N MET A 85 -6.41 8.22 4.81
CA MET A 85 -5.28 7.87 3.96
C MET A 85 -4.46 6.70 4.55
N CYS A 86 -4.12 6.77 5.84
CA CYS A 86 -3.38 5.70 6.52
C CYS A 86 -4.15 4.38 6.54
N LEU A 87 -5.47 4.40 6.75
CA LEU A 87 -6.31 3.21 6.71
C LEU A 87 -6.35 2.59 5.30
N ALA A 88 -6.54 3.42 4.28
CA ALA A 88 -6.52 2.98 2.88
C ALA A 88 -5.18 2.32 2.52
N MET A 89 -4.07 2.94 2.91
CA MET A 89 -2.71 2.40 2.71
C MET A 89 -2.53 1.06 3.44
N GLN A 90 -2.99 0.94 4.69
CA GLN A 90 -2.88 -0.29 5.47
C GLN A 90 -3.68 -1.44 4.85
N LEU A 91 -4.90 -1.18 4.40
CA LEU A 91 -5.72 -2.19 3.73
C LEU A 91 -5.11 -2.60 2.39
N ALA A 92 -4.59 -1.65 1.61
CA ALA A 92 -3.90 -1.91 0.35
C ALA A 92 -2.69 -2.83 0.52
N THR A 93 -1.89 -2.64 1.60
CA THR A 93 -0.74 -3.51 1.88
C THR A 93 -1.17 -4.95 2.18
N GLY A 94 -2.24 -5.13 2.94
CA GLY A 94 -2.81 -6.45 3.25
C GLY A 94 -3.28 -7.18 2.00
N MET A 95 -4.00 -6.47 1.13
CA MET A 95 -4.48 -7.02 -0.14
C MET A 95 -3.33 -7.36 -1.08
N GLY A 96 -2.37 -6.44 -1.26
CA GLY A 96 -1.21 -6.66 -2.12
C GLY A 96 -0.36 -7.85 -1.66
N ARG A 97 -0.09 -7.97 -0.36
CA ARG A 97 0.64 -9.11 0.19
C ARG A 97 -0.04 -10.45 -0.12
N ASN A 98 -1.36 -10.51 -0.02
CA ASN A 98 -2.14 -11.73 -0.30
C ASN A 98 -2.22 -12.07 -1.80
N MET A 99 -1.87 -11.12 -2.67
CA MET A 99 -1.74 -11.34 -4.12
C MET A 99 -0.31 -11.73 -4.54
N SER A 100 0.64 -11.77 -3.61
CA SER A 100 2.02 -12.11 -3.90
C SER A 100 2.31 -13.60 -3.71
N PRO A 101 2.84 -14.30 -4.73
CA PRO A 101 3.19 -15.72 -4.62
C PRO A 101 4.38 -15.98 -3.70
N ILE A 102 5.19 -14.97 -3.42
CA ILE A 102 6.37 -15.04 -2.54
C ILE A 102 6.04 -14.62 -1.10
N SER A 103 4.80 -14.25 -0.81
CA SER A 103 4.43 -13.87 0.55
C SER A 103 4.51 -15.06 1.51
N SER A 104 4.96 -14.79 2.73
CA SER A 104 5.10 -15.82 3.76
C SER A 104 3.79 -16.57 4.03
N CYS A 105 2.64 -15.90 3.95
CA CYS A 105 1.33 -16.53 4.10
C CYS A 105 1.06 -17.55 2.99
N MET A 106 1.30 -17.17 1.72
CA MET A 106 1.06 -18.07 0.57
C MET A 106 2.03 -19.25 0.56
N VAL A 107 3.29 -18.99 0.86
CA VAL A 107 4.32 -20.04 0.94
C VAL A 107 4.01 -21.00 2.10
N ALA A 108 3.66 -20.49 3.26
CA ALA A 108 3.31 -21.34 4.41
C ALA A 108 2.05 -22.19 4.14
N THR A 109 1.01 -21.58 3.55
CA THR A 109 -0.21 -22.30 3.19
C THR A 109 0.06 -23.40 2.15
N ALA A 110 0.88 -23.11 1.13
CA ALA A 110 1.30 -24.10 0.14
C ALA A 110 2.10 -25.23 0.81
N GLY A 111 2.97 -24.91 1.75
CA GLY A 111 3.75 -25.89 2.52
C GLY A 111 2.88 -26.86 3.34
N CYS A 112 1.72 -26.42 3.82
CA CYS A 112 0.78 -27.27 4.56
C CYS A 112 0.04 -28.30 3.67
N THR A 113 0.19 -28.23 2.35
CA THR A 113 -0.50 -29.11 1.40
C THR A 113 0.37 -30.28 0.89
N ASP A 114 1.50 -30.55 1.54
CA ASP A 114 2.47 -31.58 1.14
C ASP A 114 2.88 -31.51 -0.35
N GLY A 115 3.02 -30.28 -0.86
CA GLY A 115 3.44 -30.03 -2.23
C GLY A 115 2.35 -30.22 -3.30
N LYS A 116 1.09 -30.47 -2.89
CA LYS A 116 -0.03 -30.67 -3.83
C LYS A 116 -0.54 -29.37 -4.45
N VAL A 117 -0.30 -28.23 -3.80
CA VAL A 117 -0.75 -26.93 -4.26
C VAL A 117 0.44 -25.97 -4.25
N LEU A 118 0.67 -25.30 -5.37
CA LEU A 118 1.70 -24.27 -5.48
C LEU A 118 1.17 -22.93 -4.95
N SER A 119 2.06 -22.10 -4.39
CA SER A 119 1.71 -20.74 -3.93
C SER A 119 1.07 -19.90 -5.06
N VAL A 120 1.49 -20.10 -6.29
CA VAL A 120 0.92 -19.43 -7.48
C VAL A 120 -0.55 -19.81 -7.71
N ASP A 121 -0.94 -21.05 -7.46
CA ASP A 121 -2.33 -21.50 -7.62
C ASP A 121 -3.24 -20.92 -6.53
N LEU A 122 -2.70 -20.74 -5.31
CA LEU A 122 -3.39 -20.04 -4.24
C LEU A 122 -3.62 -18.57 -4.62
N VAL A 123 -2.60 -17.90 -5.15
CA VAL A 123 -2.71 -16.52 -5.60
C VAL A 123 -3.78 -16.36 -6.67
N LYS A 124 -3.85 -17.24 -7.68
CA LYS A 124 -4.91 -17.18 -8.69
C LYS A 124 -6.32 -17.19 -8.10
N ARG A 125 -6.52 -17.89 -6.98
CA ARG A 125 -7.81 -17.92 -6.28
C ARG A 125 -8.05 -16.69 -5.43
N THR A 126 -7.01 -16.08 -4.87
CA THR A 126 -7.12 -14.91 -4.00
C THR A 126 -7.15 -13.58 -4.75
N VAL A 127 -6.64 -13.51 -5.98
CA VAL A 127 -6.64 -12.28 -6.79
C VAL A 127 -8.03 -11.68 -6.93
N ILE A 128 -9.03 -12.50 -7.27
CA ILE A 128 -10.40 -12.01 -7.51
C ILE A 128 -11.00 -11.38 -6.23
N PRO A 129 -11.07 -12.07 -5.07
CA PRO A 129 -11.62 -11.46 -3.86
C PRO A 129 -10.80 -10.25 -3.36
N MET A 130 -9.47 -10.26 -3.55
CA MET A 130 -8.64 -9.11 -3.18
C MET A 130 -8.90 -7.90 -4.08
N PHE A 131 -9.10 -8.11 -5.38
CA PHE A 131 -9.45 -7.05 -6.31
C PHE A 131 -10.83 -6.46 -6.00
N VAL A 132 -11.81 -7.30 -5.70
CA VAL A 132 -13.14 -6.85 -5.24
C VAL A 132 -13.03 -6.07 -3.93
N GLY A 133 -12.17 -6.53 -3.00
CA GLY A 133 -11.88 -5.80 -1.77
C GLY A 133 -11.26 -4.43 -2.02
N ALA A 134 -10.31 -4.32 -2.98
CA ALA A 134 -9.70 -3.04 -3.34
C ALA A 134 -10.71 -2.06 -3.95
N VAL A 135 -11.61 -2.55 -4.81
CA VAL A 135 -12.72 -1.73 -5.32
C VAL A 135 -13.65 -1.30 -4.20
N GLY A 136 -13.98 -2.20 -3.26
CA GLY A 136 -14.79 -1.89 -2.08
C GLY A 136 -14.14 -0.84 -1.17
N LEU A 137 -12.82 -0.88 -1.01
CA LEU A 137 -12.06 0.12 -0.28
C LEU A 137 -12.20 1.50 -0.95
N ILE A 138 -11.97 1.58 -2.25
CA ILE A 138 -12.09 2.84 -3.01
C ILE A 138 -13.51 3.40 -2.93
N LEU A 139 -14.52 2.54 -3.05
CA LEU A 139 -15.94 2.96 -2.90
C LEU A 139 -16.22 3.45 -1.48
N GLY A 140 -15.68 2.79 -0.47
CA GLY A 140 -15.76 3.23 0.93
C GLY A 140 -15.16 4.60 1.14
N ASP A 141 -13.97 4.84 0.59
CA ASP A 141 -13.31 6.15 0.66
C ASP A 141 -14.16 7.22 -0.03
N VAL A 142 -14.74 6.94 -1.20
CA VAL A 142 -15.64 7.88 -1.90
C VAL A 142 -16.84 8.25 -1.02
N ILE A 143 -17.45 7.28 -0.34
CA ILE A 143 -18.59 7.53 0.55
C ILE A 143 -18.18 8.37 1.77
N PHE A 144 -16.98 8.16 2.29
CA PHE A 144 -16.45 8.94 3.43
C PHE A 144 -16.05 10.37 3.03
N PHE A 145 -15.76 10.62 1.75
CA PHE A 145 -15.43 11.96 1.22
C PHE A 145 -16.67 12.75 0.76
N MET A 146 -17.84 12.12 0.62
CA MET A 146 -19.12 12.78 0.37
C MET A 146 -19.79 13.20 1.68
#